data_3b211dfc7c03bbfe472417cbb40059bb
#
_entry.id   3b211dfc7c03bbfe472417cbb40059bb
#
_cell.length_a   1.000
_cell.length_b   1.000
_cell.length_c   1.000
_cell.angle_alpha   90.00
_cell.angle_beta   90.00
_cell.angle_gamma   90.00
#
_symmetry.space_group_name_H-M   'P 1'
#
loop_
_entity.id
_entity.type
_entity.pdbx_description
1 polymer ?
#
loop_
_entity_poly.entity_id
_entity_poly.type
_entity_poly.pdbx_seq_one_letter_code
_entity_poly.pdbx_strand_id
1 'polypeptide(L)'
;VATSGRYEFRNKGIDVFIDAVNRLRFDSRLNRSVVAFIDVPAWVGSPRQDLQERLNSGKTFDTPLPMPQLTHHLNNPESDKILSMMRFLRMDNGMDDAVKLIFVPCYLTGDDGIINLSYYDVLLGYDLCVFPSYYEPWGYTPLESVAFKVPCITTDLAGFGLWVNKELGHYGELLDGVKVIHRTDGNYHEVADNIEEALLEYSQFTAGNIKVSRTNAEKISKKALWSEFIKYYDKAYDIALRNASNRIKL
;
A
#
# COMPACT_ATOMS: atom_id res chain seq x y z
N VAL A 1 3.74 0.03 8.18
CA VAL A 1 3.46 0.38 6.79
C VAL A 1 2.64 -0.72 6.12
N ALA A 2 1.92 -0.45 5.01
CA ALA A 2 1.13 -1.50 4.36
C ALA A 2 1.07 -1.33 2.84
N THR A 3 0.80 -2.45 2.14
CA THR A 3 0.25 -2.46 0.80
C THR A 3 -1.03 -3.29 0.78
N SER A 4 -2.01 -2.88 0.00
CA SER A 4 -3.29 -3.57 -0.09
C SER A 4 -3.85 -3.56 -1.51
N GLY A 5 -4.76 -4.47 -1.81
CA GLY A 5 -5.42 -4.54 -3.10
C GLY A 5 -5.67 -5.97 -3.58
N ARG A 6 -5.91 -6.14 -4.88
CA ARG A 6 -6.09 -7.45 -5.50
C ARG A 6 -4.76 -8.19 -5.61
N TYR A 7 -4.81 -9.54 -5.57
CA TYR A 7 -3.63 -10.39 -5.74
C TYR A 7 -3.13 -10.37 -7.20
N GLU A 8 -2.58 -9.25 -7.60
CA GLU A 8 -1.92 -9.08 -8.91
C GLU A 8 -0.43 -8.80 -8.67
N PHE A 9 0.32 -9.86 -8.38
CA PHE A 9 1.67 -9.83 -7.80
C PHE A 9 2.61 -8.81 -8.45
N ARG A 10 2.68 -8.75 -9.79
CA ARG A 10 3.50 -7.78 -10.52
C ARG A 10 2.76 -6.48 -10.81
N ASN A 11 1.49 -6.58 -11.24
CA ASN A 11 0.75 -5.42 -11.68
C ASN A 11 0.48 -4.44 -10.52
N LYS A 12 0.19 -4.96 -9.33
CA LYS A 12 0.05 -4.14 -8.11
C LYS A 12 1.39 -3.79 -7.45
N GLY A 13 2.51 -4.30 -7.99
CA GLY A 13 3.85 -4.04 -7.46
C GLY A 13 4.11 -4.67 -6.10
N ILE A 14 3.41 -5.77 -5.78
CA ILE A 14 3.66 -6.50 -4.52
C ILE A 14 5.11 -7.00 -4.49
N ASP A 15 5.63 -7.45 -5.62
CA ASP A 15 7.01 -7.87 -5.78
C ASP A 15 8.00 -6.76 -5.45
N VAL A 16 7.84 -5.57 -6.01
CA VAL A 16 8.74 -4.45 -5.76
C VAL A 16 8.59 -3.90 -4.33
N PHE A 17 7.41 -3.97 -3.74
CA PHE A 17 7.21 -3.65 -2.32
C PHE A 17 7.99 -4.61 -1.41
N ILE A 18 7.91 -5.91 -1.64
CA ILE A 18 8.66 -6.92 -0.88
C ILE A 18 10.17 -6.70 -1.03
N ASP A 19 10.64 -6.41 -2.26
CA ASP A 19 12.06 -6.14 -2.52
C ASP A 19 12.54 -4.88 -1.77
N ALA A 20 11.78 -3.79 -1.81
CA ALA A 20 12.10 -2.56 -1.09
C ALA A 20 12.15 -2.77 0.44
N VAL A 21 11.16 -3.48 0.99
CA VAL A 21 11.14 -3.83 2.42
C VAL A 21 12.32 -4.73 2.80
N ASN A 22 12.73 -5.66 1.90
CA ASN A 22 13.90 -6.48 2.12
C ASN A 22 15.20 -5.68 2.10
N ARG A 23 15.35 -4.68 1.21
CA ARG A 23 16.51 -3.78 1.19
C ARG A 23 16.62 -2.99 2.47
N LEU A 24 15.51 -2.43 2.94
CA LEU A 24 15.43 -1.69 4.20
C LEU A 24 15.91 -2.51 5.41
N ARG A 25 15.76 -3.85 5.41
CA ARG A 25 16.29 -4.71 6.48
C ARG A 25 17.80 -4.59 6.68
N PHE A 26 18.52 -4.27 5.62
CA PHE A 26 19.99 -4.21 5.62
C PHE A 26 20.51 -2.77 5.65
N ASP A 27 19.62 -1.78 5.67
CA ASP A 27 20.03 -0.38 5.73
C ASP A 27 20.44 0.03 7.15
N SER A 28 21.73 0.31 7.33
CA SER A 28 22.28 0.71 8.62
C SER A 28 21.79 2.07 9.14
N ARG A 29 21.14 2.88 8.27
CA ARG A 29 20.54 4.16 8.64
C ARG A 29 19.19 4.00 9.34
N LEU A 30 18.57 2.81 9.25
CA LEU A 30 17.30 2.52 9.90
C LEU A 30 17.51 2.41 11.42
N ASN A 31 16.87 3.29 12.16
CA ASN A 31 16.99 3.38 13.61
C ASN A 31 15.69 3.04 14.37
N ARG A 32 14.69 2.52 13.66
CA ARG A 32 13.38 2.13 14.18
C ARG A 32 12.96 0.78 13.64
N SER A 33 12.18 0.05 14.43
CA SER A 33 11.51 -1.14 13.89
C SER A 33 10.40 -0.75 12.92
N VAL A 34 10.30 -1.50 11.82
CA VAL A 34 9.26 -1.36 10.81
C VAL A 34 8.48 -2.66 10.71
N VAL A 35 7.16 -2.57 10.83
CA VAL A 35 6.26 -3.70 10.53
C VAL A 35 5.53 -3.38 9.21
N ALA A 36 5.75 -4.21 8.22
CA ALA A 36 5.14 -4.10 6.91
C ALA A 36 4.04 -5.16 6.74
N PHE A 37 2.88 -4.75 6.23
CA PHE A 37 1.73 -5.62 5.99
C PHE A 37 1.45 -5.72 4.49
N ILE A 38 1.07 -6.92 4.06
CA ILE A 38 0.53 -7.18 2.73
C ILE A 38 -0.92 -7.66 2.93
N ASP A 39 -1.88 -6.72 2.81
CA ASP A 39 -3.31 -6.99 2.97
C ASP A 39 -3.92 -7.31 1.60
N VAL A 40 -3.65 -8.51 1.13
CA VAL A 40 -4.02 -8.95 -0.23
C VAL A 40 -4.71 -10.30 -0.17
N PRO A 41 -6.03 -10.38 -0.47
CA PRO A 41 -6.76 -11.65 -0.44
C PRO A 41 -6.16 -12.67 -1.40
N ALA A 42 -5.84 -13.84 -0.88
CA ALA A 42 -5.33 -15.01 -1.62
C ALA A 42 -6.29 -16.19 -1.52
N TRP A 43 -5.88 -17.35 -1.96
CA TRP A 43 -6.66 -18.57 -1.74
C TRP A 43 -6.51 -19.05 -0.30
N VAL A 44 -7.19 -18.31 0.60
CA VAL A 44 -7.09 -18.44 2.05
C VAL A 44 -7.87 -19.65 2.55
N GLY A 45 -7.31 -20.30 3.57
CA GLY A 45 -7.96 -21.32 4.40
C GLY A 45 -8.47 -20.72 5.72
N SER A 46 -8.32 -21.46 6.81
CA SER A 46 -8.72 -20.98 8.15
C SER A 46 -7.71 -20.00 8.76
N PRO A 47 -8.13 -19.17 9.71
CA PRO A 47 -7.22 -18.43 10.57
C PRO A 47 -6.31 -19.39 11.35
N ARG A 48 -5.09 -18.96 11.66
CA ARG A 48 -4.12 -19.79 12.36
C ARG A 48 -4.46 -19.88 13.84
N GLN A 49 -4.78 -21.08 14.30
CA GLN A 49 -5.14 -21.33 15.70
C GLN A 49 -3.99 -21.00 16.66
N ASP A 50 -2.75 -21.36 16.32
CA ASP A 50 -1.57 -21.09 17.13
C ASP A 50 -1.33 -19.57 17.35
N LEU A 51 -1.65 -18.76 16.33
CA LEU A 51 -1.61 -17.30 16.42
C LEU A 51 -2.77 -16.76 17.28
N GLN A 52 -4.00 -17.28 17.09
CA GLN A 52 -5.16 -16.92 17.90
C GLN A 52 -4.93 -17.19 19.38
N GLU A 53 -4.37 -18.36 19.72
CA GLU A 53 -4.06 -18.75 21.09
C GLU A 53 -3.05 -17.78 21.74
N ARG A 54 -2.01 -17.37 21.00
CA ARG A 54 -1.05 -16.38 21.49
C ARG A 54 -1.68 -15.00 21.71
N LEU A 55 -2.43 -14.51 20.74
CA LEU A 55 -3.12 -13.21 20.85
C LEU A 55 -4.09 -13.19 22.03
N ASN A 56 -4.88 -14.25 22.19
CA ASN A 56 -5.86 -14.37 23.27
C ASN A 56 -5.20 -14.54 24.67
N SER A 57 -3.98 -15.04 24.72
CA SER A 57 -3.27 -15.23 25.99
C SER A 57 -2.86 -13.92 26.65
N GLY A 58 -2.70 -12.83 25.88
CA GLY A 58 -2.16 -11.55 26.33
C GLY A 58 -0.72 -11.61 26.84
N LYS A 59 0.01 -12.70 26.55
CA LYS A 59 1.40 -12.91 26.98
C LYS A 59 2.39 -12.56 25.87
N THR A 60 3.59 -12.17 26.27
CA THR A 60 4.76 -12.11 25.38
C THR A 60 5.41 -13.47 25.27
N PHE A 61 6.04 -13.77 24.14
CA PHE A 61 6.69 -15.05 23.87
C PHE A 61 8.10 -14.80 23.33
N ASP A 62 9.07 -15.55 23.85
CA ASP A 62 10.47 -15.45 23.45
C ASP A 62 10.79 -16.32 22.21
N THR A 63 9.82 -17.07 21.72
CA THR A 63 10.00 -17.93 20.54
C THR A 63 9.03 -17.52 19.44
N PRO A 64 9.50 -17.40 18.19
CA PRO A 64 8.60 -17.12 17.07
C PRO A 64 7.63 -18.30 16.83
N LEU A 65 6.49 -17.99 16.20
CA LEU A 65 5.62 -19.02 15.63
C LEU A 65 6.27 -19.66 14.40
N PRO A 66 5.94 -20.91 14.05
CA PRO A 66 6.20 -21.41 12.72
C PRO A 66 5.56 -20.48 11.68
N MET A 67 6.27 -20.16 10.58
CA MET A 67 5.82 -19.21 9.55
C MET A 67 5.28 -17.88 10.15
N PRO A 68 6.13 -17.12 10.85
CA PRO A 68 5.69 -15.91 11.61
C PRO A 68 5.22 -14.78 10.68
N GLN A 69 5.41 -14.91 9.38
CA GLN A 69 5.02 -13.95 8.36
C GLN A 69 3.58 -14.13 7.85
N LEU A 70 2.83 -15.13 8.31
CA LEU A 70 1.51 -15.46 7.77
C LEU A 70 0.43 -15.49 8.85
N THR A 71 -0.70 -14.81 8.62
CA THR A 71 -1.82 -14.75 9.58
C THR A 71 -2.82 -15.89 9.43
N HIS A 72 -3.03 -16.40 8.22
CA HIS A 72 -4.01 -17.44 7.90
C HIS A 72 -3.35 -18.55 7.08
N HIS A 73 -3.84 -19.77 7.22
CA HIS A 73 -3.42 -20.85 6.34
C HIS A 73 -3.80 -20.56 4.89
N LEU A 74 -2.93 -20.92 3.96
CA LEU A 74 -3.23 -20.90 2.52
C LEU A 74 -3.52 -22.32 2.04
N ASN A 75 -4.43 -22.46 1.06
CA ASN A 75 -4.70 -23.74 0.43
C ASN A 75 -3.57 -24.19 -0.52
N ASN A 76 -2.72 -23.27 -0.98
CA ASN A 76 -1.62 -23.51 -1.90
C ASN A 76 -0.31 -22.82 -1.49
N PRO A 77 0.20 -22.98 -0.26
CA PRO A 77 1.33 -22.21 0.27
C PRO A 77 2.64 -22.39 -0.51
N GLU A 78 2.81 -23.55 -1.16
CA GLU A 78 4.03 -23.87 -1.92
C GLU A 78 4.11 -23.14 -3.27
N SER A 79 2.97 -22.80 -3.86
CA SER A 79 2.90 -22.08 -5.14
C SER A 79 2.53 -20.61 -5.00
N ASP A 80 2.32 -20.14 -3.77
CA ASP A 80 2.01 -18.74 -3.51
C ASP A 80 3.23 -17.86 -3.78
N LYS A 81 3.05 -16.82 -4.61
CA LYS A 81 4.15 -15.96 -5.08
C LYS A 81 4.71 -15.05 -3.98
N ILE A 82 3.86 -14.56 -3.08
CA ILE A 82 4.27 -13.72 -1.95
C ILE A 82 5.14 -14.54 -1.01
N LEU A 83 4.65 -15.70 -0.55
CA LEU A 83 5.41 -16.58 0.31
C LEU A 83 6.68 -17.11 -0.35
N SER A 84 6.64 -17.43 -1.65
CA SER A 84 7.81 -17.87 -2.39
C SER A 84 8.90 -16.81 -2.45
N MET A 85 8.53 -15.55 -2.67
CA MET A 85 9.48 -14.43 -2.66
C MET A 85 10.04 -14.17 -1.26
N MET A 86 9.18 -14.17 -0.23
CA MET A 86 9.62 -14.02 1.17
C MET A 86 10.61 -15.11 1.58
N ARG A 87 10.33 -16.39 1.21
CA ARG A 87 11.25 -17.51 1.44
C ARG A 87 12.58 -17.34 0.69
N PHE A 88 12.52 -16.98 -0.58
CA PHE A 88 13.72 -16.72 -1.39
C PHE A 88 14.61 -15.63 -0.78
N LEU A 89 14.03 -14.55 -0.27
CA LEU A 89 14.70 -13.45 0.38
C LEU A 89 15.04 -13.72 1.86
N ARG A 90 14.67 -14.88 2.40
CA ARG A 90 14.86 -15.24 3.81
C ARG A 90 14.29 -14.20 4.78
N MET A 91 13.08 -13.77 4.51
CA MET A 91 12.34 -12.83 5.37
C MET A 91 11.60 -13.63 6.44
N ASP A 92 12.33 -14.12 7.43
CA ASP A 92 11.82 -15.06 8.44
C ASP A 92 11.24 -14.39 9.67
N ASN A 93 11.19 -13.06 9.71
CA ASN A 93 10.73 -12.26 10.86
C ASN A 93 11.40 -12.68 12.19
N GLY A 94 12.72 -12.90 12.15
CA GLY A 94 13.51 -13.25 13.33
C GLY A 94 13.32 -12.26 14.48
N MET A 95 13.57 -12.65 15.72
CA MET A 95 13.34 -11.78 16.89
C MET A 95 14.09 -10.45 16.78
N ASP A 96 15.32 -10.48 16.28
CA ASP A 96 16.21 -9.31 16.18
C ASP A 96 16.04 -8.54 14.87
N ASP A 97 15.18 -9.00 13.93
CA ASP A 97 14.95 -8.28 12.68
C ASP A 97 14.27 -6.93 12.95
N ALA A 98 14.92 -5.84 12.58
CA ALA A 98 14.34 -4.50 12.67
C ALA A 98 13.13 -4.31 11.75
N VAL A 99 13.03 -5.10 10.67
CA VAL A 99 11.94 -5.05 9.70
C VAL A 99 11.21 -6.39 9.69
N LYS A 100 9.91 -6.36 9.93
CA LYS A 100 9.02 -7.53 9.87
C LYS A 100 8.07 -7.37 8.69
N LEU A 101 7.81 -8.45 7.95
CA LEU A 101 6.83 -8.46 6.87
C LEU A 101 5.75 -9.49 7.16
N ILE A 102 4.50 -9.06 7.20
CA ILE A 102 3.33 -9.89 7.55
C ILE A 102 2.38 -9.94 6.35
N PHE A 103 2.06 -11.14 5.91
CA PHE A 103 1.07 -11.38 4.88
C PHE A 103 -0.29 -11.72 5.52
N VAL A 104 -1.29 -10.92 5.19
CA VAL A 104 -2.69 -11.06 5.59
C VAL A 104 -3.51 -11.46 4.37
N PRO A 105 -3.69 -12.78 4.12
CA PRO A 105 -4.23 -13.28 2.85
C PRO A 105 -5.77 -13.34 2.81
N CYS A 106 -6.46 -12.58 3.65
CA CYS A 106 -7.91 -12.58 3.72
C CYS A 106 -8.51 -11.20 3.45
N TYR A 107 -9.81 -11.15 3.18
CA TYR A 107 -10.56 -9.90 3.23
C TYR A 107 -10.74 -9.47 4.68
N LEU A 108 -10.45 -8.21 4.97
CA LEU A 108 -10.65 -7.60 6.28
C LEU A 108 -12.11 -7.13 6.40
N THR A 109 -12.97 -8.03 6.82
CA THR A 109 -14.41 -7.82 6.96
C THR A 109 -14.86 -7.58 8.41
N GLY A 110 -13.93 -7.69 9.37
CA GLY A 110 -14.19 -7.52 10.79
C GLY A 110 -14.38 -8.82 11.57
N ASP A 111 -14.34 -9.96 10.89
CA ASP A 111 -14.58 -11.30 11.44
C ASP A 111 -13.61 -12.36 10.88
N ASP A 112 -12.42 -11.94 10.47
CA ASP A 112 -11.40 -12.80 9.86
C ASP A 112 -10.76 -13.81 10.85
N GLY A 113 -10.99 -13.63 12.14
CA GLY A 113 -10.49 -14.51 13.19
C GLY A 113 -9.11 -14.19 13.74
N ILE A 114 -8.38 -13.23 13.15
CA ILE A 114 -7.06 -12.76 13.63
C ILE A 114 -7.09 -11.27 13.94
N ILE A 115 -7.34 -10.43 12.95
CA ILE A 115 -7.35 -8.98 13.08
C ILE A 115 -8.71 -8.50 13.59
N ASN A 116 -9.79 -9.06 13.06
CA ASN A 116 -11.19 -8.78 13.44
C ASN A 116 -11.57 -7.30 13.37
N LEU A 117 -10.96 -6.57 12.43
CA LEU A 117 -11.27 -5.19 12.11
C LEU A 117 -11.58 -5.07 10.61
N SER A 118 -12.45 -4.13 10.27
CA SER A 118 -12.69 -3.82 8.86
C SER A 118 -11.44 -3.21 8.21
N TYR A 119 -11.31 -3.32 6.89
CA TYR A 119 -10.18 -2.73 6.15
C TYR A 119 -9.95 -1.25 6.50
N TYR A 120 -11.02 -0.47 6.61
CA TYR A 120 -10.92 0.95 6.93
C TYR A 120 -10.50 1.22 8.38
N ASP A 121 -10.86 0.34 9.31
CA ASP A 121 -10.39 0.45 10.70
C ASP A 121 -8.90 0.10 10.79
N VAL A 122 -8.46 -0.93 10.09
CA VAL A 122 -7.04 -1.33 10.01
C VAL A 122 -6.21 -0.23 9.34
N LEU A 123 -6.73 0.39 8.27
CA LEU A 123 -6.07 1.46 7.54
C LEU A 123 -5.69 2.63 8.46
N LEU A 124 -6.56 2.99 9.42
CA LEU A 124 -6.27 4.03 10.42
C LEU A 124 -5.05 3.72 11.29
N GLY A 125 -4.70 2.47 11.45
CA GLY A 125 -3.53 2.00 12.22
C GLY A 125 -2.20 2.12 11.46
N TYR A 126 -2.20 2.39 10.17
CA TYR A 126 -0.98 2.52 9.39
C TYR A 126 -0.39 3.93 9.42
N ASP A 127 0.93 3.99 9.39
CA ASP A 127 1.65 5.26 9.29
C ASP A 127 1.82 5.70 7.85
N LEU A 128 2.05 4.75 6.94
CA LEU A 128 2.29 4.98 5.52
C LEU A 128 1.81 3.77 4.71
N CYS A 129 1.15 4.00 3.58
CA CYS A 129 0.80 2.95 2.63
C CYS A 129 1.62 3.05 1.36
N VAL A 130 1.87 1.90 0.69
CA VAL A 130 2.70 1.81 -0.52
C VAL A 130 1.92 1.07 -1.59
N PHE A 131 1.62 1.74 -2.70
CA PHE A 131 0.84 1.19 -3.83
C PHE A 131 1.65 1.32 -5.13
N PRO A 132 2.69 0.52 -5.31
CA PRO A 132 3.65 0.71 -6.40
C PRO A 132 3.17 0.01 -7.68
N SER A 133 1.92 0.27 -8.10
CA SER A 133 1.32 -0.39 -9.24
C SER A 133 2.09 -0.13 -10.54
N TYR A 134 2.24 -1.18 -11.35
CA TYR A 134 2.77 -1.10 -12.70
C TYR A 134 1.77 -0.46 -13.67
N TYR A 135 0.48 -0.76 -13.50
CA TYR A 135 -0.61 -0.12 -14.22
C TYR A 135 -1.87 -0.09 -13.35
N GLU A 136 -2.44 1.10 -13.24
CA GLU A 136 -3.70 1.31 -12.55
C GLU A 136 -4.46 2.47 -13.22
N PRO A 137 -5.65 2.25 -13.82
CA PRO A 137 -6.40 3.33 -14.50
C PRO A 137 -6.66 4.54 -13.62
N TRP A 138 -6.97 4.34 -12.35
CA TRP A 138 -7.10 5.39 -11.36
C TRP A 138 -6.25 5.08 -10.12
N GLY A 139 -6.67 4.17 -9.26
CA GLY A 139 -6.08 3.82 -7.98
C GLY A 139 -6.94 4.27 -6.82
N TYR A 140 -7.93 3.45 -6.47
CA TYR A 140 -8.78 3.72 -5.31
C TYR A 140 -8.04 3.52 -4.00
N THR A 141 -7.18 2.52 -3.87
CA THR A 141 -6.44 2.25 -2.64
C THR A 141 -5.56 3.42 -2.18
N PRO A 142 -4.75 4.10 -3.02
CA PRO A 142 -4.04 5.29 -2.60
C PRO A 142 -5.00 6.46 -2.28
N LEU A 143 -6.11 6.63 -3.00
CA LEU A 143 -7.10 7.65 -2.69
C LEU A 143 -7.77 7.40 -1.33
N GLU A 144 -8.14 6.16 -1.04
CA GLU A 144 -8.69 5.75 0.26
C GLU A 144 -7.69 6.00 1.39
N SER A 145 -6.43 5.64 1.20
CA SER A 145 -5.37 5.91 2.18
C SER A 145 -5.32 7.39 2.56
N VAL A 146 -5.23 8.28 1.59
CA VAL A 146 -5.16 9.74 1.88
C VAL A 146 -6.49 10.30 2.42
N ALA A 147 -7.63 9.70 2.08
CA ALA A 147 -8.92 10.08 2.65
C ALA A 147 -9.00 9.78 4.16
N PHE A 148 -8.33 8.71 4.61
CA PHE A 148 -8.15 8.38 6.02
C PHE A 148 -6.92 9.06 6.66
N LYS A 149 -6.34 10.06 6.00
CA LYS A 149 -5.14 10.81 6.47
C LYS A 149 -3.90 9.92 6.63
N VAL A 150 -3.84 8.81 5.91
CA VAL A 150 -2.65 7.97 5.85
C VAL A 150 -1.89 8.33 4.57
N PRO A 151 -0.70 8.95 4.69
CA PRO A 151 0.12 9.26 3.52
C PRO A 151 0.42 8.01 2.71
N CYS A 152 0.67 8.18 1.42
CA CYS A 152 0.98 7.02 0.59
C CYS A 152 2.09 7.28 -0.43
N ILE A 153 2.67 6.18 -0.89
CA ILE A 153 3.57 6.12 -2.05
C ILE A 153 2.80 5.46 -3.19
N THR A 154 2.83 6.05 -4.37
CA THR A 154 2.25 5.50 -5.60
C THR A 154 3.18 5.74 -6.78
N THR A 155 2.77 5.37 -7.99
CA THR A 155 3.56 5.55 -9.21
C THR A 155 2.87 6.48 -10.20
N ASP A 156 3.62 7.00 -11.16
CA ASP A 156 3.09 7.77 -12.28
C ASP A 156 2.48 6.90 -13.40
N LEU A 157 2.46 5.57 -13.24
CA LEU A 157 1.66 4.64 -14.05
C LEU A 157 0.27 4.38 -13.46
N ALA A 158 -0.02 4.97 -12.30
CA ALA A 158 -1.37 5.03 -11.73
C ALA A 158 -2.00 6.40 -12.03
N GLY A 159 -3.25 6.40 -12.48
CA GLY A 159 -3.98 7.64 -12.78
C GLY A 159 -4.03 8.60 -11.60
N PHE A 160 -4.16 8.08 -10.36
CA PHE A 160 -4.12 8.87 -9.15
C PHE A 160 -2.77 9.58 -8.97
N GLY A 161 -1.65 8.91 -9.19
CA GLY A 161 -0.31 9.51 -9.09
C GLY A 161 -0.10 10.62 -10.12
N LEU A 162 -0.47 10.37 -11.39
CA LEU A 162 -0.46 11.39 -12.44
C LEU A 162 -1.31 12.61 -12.07
N TRP A 163 -2.50 12.38 -11.54
CA TRP A 163 -3.40 13.44 -11.13
C TRP A 163 -2.83 14.23 -9.95
N VAL A 164 -2.23 13.58 -8.96
CA VAL A 164 -1.56 14.25 -7.82
C VAL A 164 -0.44 15.16 -8.31
N ASN A 165 0.46 14.68 -9.17
CA ASN A 165 1.53 15.48 -9.74
C ASN A 165 0.99 16.73 -10.45
N LYS A 166 -0.11 16.59 -11.19
CA LYS A 166 -0.79 17.70 -11.85
C LYS A 166 -1.37 18.72 -10.85
N GLU A 167 -2.01 18.24 -9.78
CA GLU A 167 -2.61 19.10 -8.75
C GLU A 167 -1.56 19.85 -7.91
N LEU A 168 -0.40 19.27 -7.72
CA LEU A 168 0.73 19.88 -7.00
C LEU A 168 1.59 20.78 -7.90
N GLY A 169 1.65 20.51 -9.20
CA GLY A 169 2.55 21.17 -10.14
C GLY A 169 4.00 20.66 -10.11
N HIS A 170 4.24 19.58 -9.37
CA HIS A 170 5.53 18.88 -9.26
C HIS A 170 5.30 17.40 -8.92
N TYR A 171 6.35 16.58 -8.95
CA TYR A 171 6.26 15.22 -8.41
C TYR A 171 5.99 15.27 -6.91
N GLY A 172 4.93 14.57 -6.48
CA GLY A 172 4.54 14.53 -5.08
C GLY A 172 5.61 13.88 -4.20
N GLU A 173 5.81 14.44 -3.02
CA GLU A 173 6.75 13.98 -2.01
C GLU A 173 6.03 13.59 -0.71
N LEU A 174 6.73 12.92 0.23
CA LEU A 174 6.13 12.43 1.47
C LEU A 174 5.47 13.54 2.31
N LEU A 175 6.04 14.74 2.33
CA LEU A 175 5.46 15.88 3.04
C LEU A 175 4.19 16.42 2.37
N ASP A 176 4.01 16.17 1.06
CA ASP A 176 2.76 16.49 0.35
C ASP A 176 1.63 15.50 0.69
N GLY A 177 1.95 14.42 1.40
CA GLY A 177 1.03 13.36 1.77
C GLY A 177 0.89 12.25 0.71
N VAL A 178 1.44 12.45 -0.47
CA VAL A 178 1.53 11.43 -1.54
C VAL A 178 2.88 11.58 -2.22
N LYS A 179 3.73 10.55 -2.09
CA LYS A 179 4.96 10.45 -2.89
C LYS A 179 4.65 9.70 -4.19
N VAL A 180 5.02 10.31 -5.31
CA VAL A 180 4.84 9.71 -6.63
C VAL A 180 6.19 9.29 -7.19
N ILE A 181 6.35 8.00 -7.47
CA ILE A 181 7.59 7.44 -8.01
C ILE A 181 7.44 7.25 -9.53
N HIS A 182 8.46 7.64 -10.28
CA HIS A 182 8.53 7.37 -11.70
C HIS A 182 8.73 5.87 -11.95
N ARG A 183 7.86 5.25 -12.76
CA ARG A 183 7.93 3.84 -13.10
C ARG A 183 7.88 3.63 -14.61
N THR A 184 8.70 2.69 -15.10
CA THR A 184 8.75 2.26 -16.49
C THR A 184 8.88 0.73 -16.57
N ASP A 185 8.87 0.18 -17.77
CA ASP A 185 9.09 -1.25 -18.01
C ASP A 185 10.46 -1.75 -17.55
N GLY A 186 11.46 -0.87 -17.51
CA GLY A 186 12.87 -1.25 -17.29
C GLY A 186 13.44 -0.83 -15.93
N ASN A 187 12.73 -0.02 -15.11
CA ASN A 187 13.35 0.58 -13.91
C ASN A 187 12.94 -0.08 -12.58
N TYR A 188 12.66 -1.38 -12.59
CA TYR A 188 12.23 -2.12 -11.39
C TYR A 188 13.11 -1.87 -10.16
N HIS A 189 14.43 -1.98 -10.31
CA HIS A 189 15.36 -1.81 -9.19
C HIS A 189 15.40 -0.37 -8.67
N GLU A 190 15.34 0.61 -9.55
CA GLU A 190 15.25 2.03 -9.18
C GLU A 190 13.95 2.32 -8.40
N VAL A 191 12.83 1.72 -8.80
CA VAL A 191 11.57 1.85 -8.06
C VAL A 191 11.68 1.22 -6.67
N ALA A 192 12.34 0.06 -6.54
CA ALA A 192 12.57 -0.57 -5.25
C ALA A 192 13.48 0.30 -4.35
N ASP A 193 14.55 0.88 -4.90
CA ASP A 193 15.43 1.82 -4.19
C ASP A 193 14.66 3.08 -3.75
N ASN A 194 13.83 3.65 -4.62
CA ASN A 194 13.04 4.83 -4.29
C ASN A 194 11.98 4.56 -3.20
N ILE A 195 11.40 3.36 -3.17
CA ILE A 195 10.48 2.97 -2.09
C ILE A 195 11.26 2.77 -0.79
N GLU A 196 12.41 2.09 -0.82
CA GLU A 196 13.27 1.92 0.35
C GLU A 196 13.66 3.26 0.97
N GLU A 197 14.21 4.19 0.16
CA GLU A 197 14.59 5.53 0.61
C GLU A 197 13.39 6.31 1.18
N ALA A 198 12.21 6.19 0.59
CA ALA A 198 11.01 6.83 1.10
C ALA A 198 10.55 6.24 2.45
N LEU A 199 10.66 4.92 2.63
CA LEU A 199 10.37 4.26 3.89
C LEU A 199 11.38 4.69 4.98
N LEU A 200 12.64 4.76 4.61
CA LEU A 200 13.71 5.23 5.49
C LEU A 200 13.49 6.70 5.89
N GLU A 201 13.25 7.59 4.92
CA GLU A 201 12.94 9.00 5.15
C GLU A 201 11.75 9.16 6.10
N TYR A 202 10.64 8.44 5.84
CA TYR A 202 9.46 8.51 6.69
C TYR A 202 9.72 8.00 8.11
N SER A 203 10.57 6.98 8.26
CA SER A 203 10.97 6.46 9.57
C SER A 203 11.69 7.52 10.44
N GLN A 204 12.30 8.52 9.80
CA GLN A 204 13.05 9.60 10.43
C GLN A 204 12.21 10.87 10.63
N PHE A 205 10.96 10.87 10.19
CA PHE A 205 10.07 12.03 10.34
C PHE A 205 9.84 12.37 11.82
N THR A 206 9.92 13.66 12.11
CA THR A 206 9.46 14.21 13.40
C THR A 206 7.94 14.16 13.51
N ALA A 207 7.40 14.28 14.71
CA ALA A 207 5.95 14.40 14.89
C ALA A 207 5.34 15.56 14.09
N GLY A 208 6.11 16.64 13.89
CA GLY A 208 5.72 17.77 13.04
C GLY A 208 5.60 17.38 11.57
N ASN A 209 6.60 16.66 11.03
CA ASN A 209 6.58 16.16 9.65
C ASN A 209 5.42 15.20 9.42
N ILE A 210 5.19 14.25 10.34
CA ILE A 210 4.06 13.30 10.27
C ILE A 210 2.73 14.07 10.22
N LYS A 211 2.54 15.07 11.09
CA LYS A 211 1.33 15.88 11.12
C LYS A 211 1.12 16.65 9.81
N VAL A 212 2.18 17.22 9.23
CA VAL A 212 2.12 17.93 7.94
C VAL A 212 1.73 16.97 6.83
N SER A 213 2.43 15.84 6.70
CA SER A 213 2.17 14.81 5.71
C SER A 213 0.72 14.30 5.78
N ARG A 214 0.23 13.93 6.96
CA ARG A 214 -1.18 13.50 7.18
C ARG A 214 -2.20 14.59 6.84
N THR A 215 -1.91 15.84 7.18
CA THR A 215 -2.79 16.98 6.86
C THR A 215 -2.85 17.24 5.35
N ASN A 216 -1.73 17.13 4.66
CA ASN A 216 -1.67 17.32 3.22
C ASN A 216 -2.32 16.14 2.47
N ALA A 217 -2.17 14.89 2.96
CA ALA A 217 -2.91 13.74 2.46
C ALA A 217 -4.43 14.01 2.48
N GLU A 218 -4.97 14.49 3.60
CA GLU A 218 -6.39 14.88 3.70
C GLU A 218 -6.77 15.99 2.69
N LYS A 219 -5.92 16.99 2.48
CA LYS A 219 -6.19 18.06 1.51
C LYS A 219 -6.24 17.52 0.07
N ILE A 220 -5.36 16.61 -0.28
CA ILE A 220 -5.37 15.94 -1.59
C ILE A 220 -6.68 15.16 -1.78
N SER A 221 -7.10 14.36 -0.78
CA SER A 221 -8.34 13.58 -0.87
C SER A 221 -9.57 14.47 -1.09
N LYS A 222 -9.64 15.64 -0.46
CA LYS A 222 -10.76 16.59 -0.62
C LYS A 222 -10.88 17.13 -2.04
N LYS A 223 -9.78 17.25 -2.77
CA LYS A 223 -9.80 17.64 -4.19
C LYS A 223 -10.29 16.52 -5.12
N ALA A 224 -10.28 15.27 -4.65
CA ALA A 224 -10.75 14.10 -5.39
C ALA A 224 -12.20 13.72 -5.07
N LEU A 225 -12.95 14.57 -4.38
CA LEU A 225 -14.37 14.35 -4.12
C LEU A 225 -15.17 14.36 -5.42
N TRP A 226 -16.26 13.60 -5.46
CA TRP A 226 -17.14 13.56 -6.63
C TRP A 226 -17.69 14.94 -7.01
N SER A 227 -17.99 15.80 -6.04
CA SER A 227 -18.37 17.21 -6.26
C SER A 227 -17.35 18.00 -7.07
N GLU A 228 -16.06 17.61 -6.99
CA GLU A 228 -14.99 18.23 -7.76
C GLU A 228 -14.82 17.57 -9.15
N PHE A 229 -15.05 16.26 -9.24
CA PHE A 229 -14.84 15.53 -10.48
C PHE A 229 -16.02 15.58 -11.43
N ILE A 230 -17.26 15.76 -10.96
CA ILE A 230 -18.46 15.81 -11.81
C ILE A 230 -18.35 16.85 -12.92
N LYS A 231 -17.71 17.99 -12.66
CA LYS A 231 -17.48 19.06 -13.66
C LYS A 231 -16.73 18.60 -14.92
N TYR A 232 -15.89 17.58 -14.81
CA TYR A 232 -15.20 16.99 -15.97
C TYR A 232 -16.14 16.15 -16.80
N TYR A 233 -17.10 15.46 -16.18
CA TYR A 233 -18.15 14.70 -16.85
C TYR A 233 -19.11 15.62 -17.56
N ASP A 234 -19.57 16.71 -16.90
CA ASP A 234 -20.43 17.73 -17.51
C ASP A 234 -19.78 18.31 -18.76
N LYS A 235 -18.51 18.68 -18.68
CA LYS A 235 -17.74 19.15 -19.84
C LYS A 235 -17.64 18.10 -20.96
N ALA A 236 -17.46 16.85 -20.62
CA ALA A 236 -17.41 15.75 -21.60
C ALA A 236 -18.77 15.55 -22.26
N TYR A 237 -19.87 15.62 -21.51
CA TYR A 237 -21.24 15.56 -22.05
C TYR A 237 -21.53 16.71 -22.98
N ASP A 238 -21.16 17.94 -22.63
CA ASP A 238 -21.32 19.12 -23.50
C ASP A 238 -20.60 18.96 -24.84
N ILE A 239 -19.36 18.41 -24.80
CA ILE A 239 -18.60 18.12 -26.02
C ILE A 239 -19.30 17.03 -26.84
N ALA A 240 -19.75 15.97 -26.22
CA ALA A 240 -20.44 14.86 -26.89
C ALA A 240 -21.75 15.33 -27.56
N LEU A 241 -22.57 16.11 -26.85
CA LEU A 241 -23.82 16.66 -27.36
C LEU A 241 -23.58 17.63 -28.53
N ARG A 242 -22.58 18.49 -28.44
CA ARG A 242 -22.18 19.39 -29.54
C ARG A 242 -21.75 18.60 -30.77
N ASN A 243 -20.95 17.56 -30.60
CA ASN A 243 -20.50 16.70 -31.71
C ASN A 243 -21.67 15.93 -32.36
N ALA A 244 -22.62 15.43 -31.56
CA ALA A 244 -23.82 14.77 -32.05
C ALA A 244 -24.68 15.73 -32.87
N SER A 245 -24.92 16.95 -32.36
CA SER A 245 -25.69 17.99 -33.09
C SER A 245 -25.05 18.37 -34.41
N ASN A 246 -23.73 18.41 -34.50
CA ASN A 246 -23.02 18.71 -35.76
C ASN A 246 -23.11 17.56 -36.77
N ARG A 247 -23.21 16.30 -36.31
CA ARG A 247 -23.41 15.14 -37.23
C ARG A 247 -24.81 15.08 -37.82
N ILE A 248 -25.82 15.56 -37.10
CA ILE A 248 -27.23 15.55 -37.58
C ILE A 248 -27.47 16.65 -38.63
N LYS A 249 -26.59 17.68 -38.66
CA LYS A 249 -26.70 18.78 -39.65
C LYS A 249 -25.99 18.49 -40.98
N LEU A 250 -25.37 17.34 -41.13
CA LEU A 250 -24.77 16.80 -42.36
C LEU A 250 -25.71 15.76 -42.97
#